data_616501a9367f26e4c91894ff0e7b5adf
#
_entry.id   616501a9367f26e4c91894ff0e7b5adf
#
_cell.length_a   1.000
_cell.length_b   1.000
_cell.length_c   1.000
_cell.angle_alpha   90.00
_cell.angle_beta   90.00
_cell.angle_gamma   90.00
#
_symmetry.space_group_name_H-M   'P 1'
#
loop_
_entity.id
_entity.type
_entity.pdbx_description
1 polymer ?
#
loop_
_entity_poly.entity_id
_entity_poly.type
_entity_poly.pdbx_seq_one_letter_code
_entity_poly.pdbx_strand_id
1 'polypeptide(L)'
;MISTPYEDLLRDVLDNGTAKGDRTGTGTRSVFGRQIRYDLSESFPLLTTKKVYFKGVVGELLWFLRGDSNVGWLQDNGVRIWNEWADENGELGPVYGVQWRSWPTPDGEHVDQIAEALETLKNNPDSRRNLVSAWNVAELDKMALMPCHLLFQLYVADGKLSMQVYQRSADMFLGVPFNIASYALLTHMFAQQAGLEVGELIWTGGDCHIYNNHLDQVREQLSRAPREYPQLKLRKAASLFDYTFDDIEVVGYDPHPTIKAEVSV
;
A
#
# COMPACT_ATOMS: atom_id res chain seq x y z
N MET A 1 -9.08 1.35 24.30
CA MET A 1 -9.54 0.18 23.51
C MET A 1 -8.63 0.12 22.29
N ILE A 2 -8.05 -1.03 21.96
CA ILE A 2 -7.19 -1.17 20.77
C ILE A 2 -8.06 -0.99 19.54
N SER A 3 -7.60 -0.16 18.58
CA SER A 3 -8.29 0.09 17.32
C SER A 3 -8.23 -1.15 16.42
N THR A 4 -9.35 -1.56 15.83
CA THR A 4 -9.47 -2.78 15.02
C THR A 4 -10.15 -2.57 13.66
N PRO A 5 -9.92 -1.42 12.96
CA PRO A 5 -10.69 -1.11 11.76
C PRO A 5 -10.47 -2.14 10.63
N TYR A 6 -9.29 -2.75 10.55
CA TYR A 6 -9.03 -3.80 9.57
C TYR A 6 -9.73 -5.11 9.94
N GLU A 7 -9.64 -5.56 11.19
CA GLU A 7 -10.27 -6.80 11.65
C GLU A 7 -11.80 -6.71 11.58
N ASP A 8 -12.38 -5.52 11.84
CA ASP A 8 -13.80 -5.28 11.72
C ASP A 8 -14.27 -5.37 10.26
N LEU A 9 -13.47 -4.80 9.33
CA LEU A 9 -13.74 -4.93 7.90
C LEU A 9 -13.55 -6.37 7.42
N LEU A 10 -12.49 -7.07 7.87
CA LEU A 10 -12.25 -8.47 7.52
C LEU A 10 -13.43 -9.36 7.96
N ARG A 11 -14.00 -9.09 9.14
CA ARG A 11 -15.19 -9.75 9.65
C ARG A 11 -16.44 -9.42 8.80
N ASP A 12 -16.63 -8.17 8.42
CA ASP A 12 -17.72 -7.75 7.54
C ASP A 12 -17.68 -8.52 6.21
N VAL A 13 -16.50 -8.64 5.59
CA VAL A 13 -16.34 -9.42 4.34
C VAL A 13 -16.63 -10.90 4.57
N LEU A 14 -16.15 -11.47 5.68
CA LEU A 14 -16.38 -12.88 6.00
C LEU A 14 -17.86 -13.19 6.22
N ASP A 15 -18.57 -12.35 6.97
CA ASP A 15 -19.94 -12.60 7.41
C ASP A 15 -20.99 -12.16 6.37
N ASN A 16 -20.77 -11.03 5.71
CA ASN A 16 -21.74 -10.37 4.82
C ASN A 16 -21.34 -10.41 3.34
N GLY A 17 -20.14 -10.91 3.01
CA GLY A 17 -19.66 -10.96 1.63
C GLY A 17 -20.49 -11.89 0.74
N THR A 18 -20.76 -11.42 -0.49
CA THR A 18 -21.41 -12.21 -1.54
C THR A 18 -20.40 -13.11 -2.23
N ALA A 19 -20.77 -14.35 -2.49
CA ALA A 19 -19.94 -15.27 -3.28
C ALA A 19 -19.85 -14.80 -4.74
N LYS A 20 -18.60 -14.70 -5.25
CA LYS A 20 -18.28 -14.29 -6.63
C LYS A 20 -17.20 -15.17 -7.22
N GLY A 21 -17.26 -15.34 -8.55
CA GLY A 21 -16.11 -15.83 -9.31
C GLY A 21 -15.05 -14.73 -9.47
N ASP A 22 -13.84 -15.14 -9.82
CA ASP A 22 -12.72 -14.26 -10.11
C ASP A 22 -11.87 -14.80 -11.29
N ARG A 23 -10.89 -14.02 -11.71
CA ARG A 23 -10.00 -14.37 -12.83
C ARG A 23 -9.18 -15.64 -12.56
N THR A 24 -8.84 -15.92 -11.30
CA THR A 24 -7.99 -17.08 -10.93
C THR A 24 -8.80 -18.39 -10.85
N GLY A 25 -10.12 -18.32 -10.84
CA GLY A 25 -11.00 -19.48 -10.68
C GLY A 25 -11.12 -19.99 -9.23
N THR A 26 -10.46 -19.33 -8.26
CA THR A 26 -10.51 -19.71 -6.83
C THR A 26 -11.87 -19.39 -6.22
N GLY A 27 -12.54 -18.34 -6.70
CA GLY A 27 -13.75 -17.78 -6.11
C GLY A 27 -13.44 -16.94 -4.87
N THR A 28 -14.35 -16.00 -4.60
CA THR A 28 -14.20 -15.05 -3.49
C THR A 28 -15.50 -14.84 -2.73
N ARG A 29 -15.38 -14.31 -1.50
CA ARG A 29 -16.44 -13.57 -0.80
C ARG A 29 -16.09 -12.09 -0.87
N SER A 30 -17.05 -11.23 -1.23
CA SER A 30 -16.77 -9.83 -1.53
C SER A 30 -17.87 -8.90 -1.00
N VAL A 31 -17.45 -7.75 -0.47
CA VAL A 31 -18.29 -6.56 -0.26
C VAL A 31 -17.76 -5.42 -1.12
N PHE A 32 -18.61 -4.48 -1.50
CA PHE A 32 -18.21 -3.37 -2.36
C PHE A 32 -18.30 -2.03 -1.64
N GLY A 33 -17.24 -1.23 -1.78
CA GLY A 33 -17.18 0.13 -1.27
C GLY A 33 -17.06 0.20 0.25
N ARG A 34 -15.84 0.09 0.79
CA ARG A 34 -15.54 0.22 2.22
C ARG A 34 -14.42 1.23 2.45
N GLN A 35 -14.43 1.86 3.61
CA GLN A 35 -13.40 2.80 4.01
C GLN A 35 -13.03 2.57 5.46
N ILE A 36 -11.72 2.61 5.75
CA ILE A 36 -11.17 2.58 7.11
C ILE A 36 -10.16 3.72 7.29
N ARG A 37 -9.96 4.14 8.54
CA ARG A 37 -9.10 5.27 8.89
C ARG A 37 -8.13 4.91 10.00
N TYR A 38 -6.93 5.49 9.93
CA TYR A 38 -5.89 5.37 10.94
C TYR A 38 -5.32 6.74 11.26
N ASP A 39 -5.28 7.11 12.53
CA ASP A 39 -4.54 8.29 12.99
C ASP A 39 -3.05 7.92 13.07
N LEU A 40 -2.26 8.45 12.13
CA LEU A 40 -0.83 8.16 12.05
C LEU A 40 -0.01 8.91 13.10
N SER A 41 -0.60 9.90 13.77
CA SER A 41 0.04 10.60 14.88
C SER A 41 0.07 9.77 16.17
N GLU A 42 -0.83 8.80 16.30
CA GLU A 42 -0.94 7.92 17.48
C GLU A 42 -0.06 6.67 17.33
N SER A 43 -0.09 6.02 16.14
CA SER A 43 0.63 4.76 15.92
C SER A 43 0.82 4.46 14.43
N PHE A 44 1.68 3.49 14.14
CA PHE A 44 1.90 3.00 12.78
C PHE A 44 1.04 1.74 12.54
N PRO A 45 0.11 1.72 11.55
CA PRO A 45 -0.87 0.65 11.36
C PRO A 45 -0.25 -0.61 10.74
N LEU A 46 0.70 -1.22 11.43
CA LEU A 46 1.27 -2.51 11.08
C LEU A 46 0.53 -3.60 11.86
N LEU A 47 -0.26 -4.39 11.17
CA LEU A 47 -1.19 -5.37 11.71
C LEU A 47 -0.53 -6.31 12.74
N THR A 48 -1.23 -6.59 13.85
CA THR A 48 -0.71 -7.41 14.95
C THR A 48 -1.39 -8.77 15.07
N THR A 49 -2.58 -8.98 14.50
CA THR A 49 -3.29 -10.26 14.52
C THR A 49 -2.62 -11.35 13.67
N LYS A 50 -1.73 -10.96 12.79
CA LYS A 50 -0.70 -11.81 12.17
C LYS A 50 0.54 -10.97 11.85
N LYS A 51 1.71 -11.60 11.81
CA LYS A 51 2.95 -10.91 11.41
C LYS A 51 2.92 -10.53 9.93
N VAL A 52 3.12 -9.25 9.64
CA VAL A 52 3.33 -8.71 8.29
C VAL A 52 4.81 -8.70 7.95
N TYR A 53 5.17 -9.04 6.72
CA TYR A 53 6.55 -8.99 6.22
C TYR A 53 6.96 -7.54 5.94
N PHE A 54 7.31 -6.80 7.00
CA PHE A 54 7.60 -5.36 6.92
C PHE A 54 8.78 -5.01 6.02
N LYS A 55 9.85 -5.85 5.99
CA LYS A 55 10.94 -5.65 5.03
C LYS A 55 10.46 -5.66 3.58
N GLY A 56 9.47 -6.49 3.26
CA GLY A 56 8.83 -6.50 1.94
C GLY A 56 8.07 -5.20 1.65
N VAL A 57 7.32 -4.68 2.64
CA VAL A 57 6.61 -3.40 2.54
C VAL A 57 7.58 -2.26 2.22
N VAL A 58 8.66 -2.15 2.99
CA VAL A 58 9.68 -1.12 2.79
C VAL A 58 10.35 -1.26 1.42
N GLY A 59 10.77 -2.48 1.07
CA GLY A 59 11.46 -2.74 -0.20
C GLY A 59 10.60 -2.39 -1.41
N GLU A 60 9.33 -2.80 -1.41
CA GLU A 60 8.39 -2.47 -2.48
C GLU A 60 8.19 -0.95 -2.63
N LEU A 61 7.95 -0.25 -1.51
CA LEU A 61 7.76 1.20 -1.55
C LEU A 61 9.00 1.94 -2.08
N LEU A 62 10.19 1.57 -1.60
CA LEU A 62 11.44 2.16 -2.10
C LEU A 62 11.65 1.86 -3.58
N TRP A 63 11.30 0.66 -4.03
CA TRP A 63 11.35 0.27 -5.43
C TRP A 63 10.36 1.07 -6.30
N PHE A 64 9.13 1.32 -5.83
CA PHE A 64 8.20 2.23 -6.52
C PHE A 64 8.77 3.66 -6.62
N LEU A 65 9.34 4.19 -5.53
CA LEU A 65 9.94 5.52 -5.51
C LEU A 65 11.18 5.67 -6.41
N ARG A 66 11.83 4.56 -6.77
CA ARG A 66 12.90 4.54 -7.78
C ARG A 66 12.36 4.64 -9.21
N GLY A 67 11.08 4.42 -9.43
CA GLY A 67 10.49 4.36 -10.77
C GLY A 67 10.89 3.11 -11.55
N ASP A 68 11.27 2.05 -10.87
CA ASP A 68 11.78 0.82 -11.46
C ASP A 68 10.63 -0.12 -11.87
N SER A 69 10.85 -0.95 -12.89
CA SER A 69 9.96 -2.00 -13.37
C SER A 69 10.56 -3.40 -13.27
N ASN A 70 11.89 -3.47 -13.03
CA ASN A 70 12.61 -4.73 -12.95
C ASN A 70 12.75 -5.21 -11.51
N VAL A 71 12.48 -6.49 -11.27
CA VAL A 71 12.54 -7.09 -9.92
C VAL A 71 13.96 -7.30 -9.38
N GLY A 72 14.99 -7.09 -10.19
CA GLY A 72 16.39 -7.33 -9.82
C GLY A 72 16.80 -6.61 -8.54
N TRP A 73 16.47 -5.32 -8.44
CA TRP A 73 16.77 -4.56 -7.22
C TRP A 73 16.07 -5.12 -5.97
N LEU A 74 14.81 -5.57 -6.11
CA LEU A 74 14.09 -6.21 -5.02
C LEU A 74 14.77 -7.52 -4.58
N GLN A 75 15.17 -8.34 -5.55
CA GLN A 75 15.85 -9.62 -5.31
C GLN A 75 17.19 -9.43 -4.62
N ASP A 76 17.98 -8.44 -5.03
CA ASP A 76 19.26 -8.08 -4.43
C ASP A 76 19.10 -7.65 -2.95
N ASN A 77 17.96 -7.07 -2.62
CA ASN A 77 17.60 -6.70 -1.25
C ASN A 77 16.83 -7.81 -0.49
N GLY A 78 16.72 -9.01 -1.07
CA GLY A 78 16.07 -10.17 -0.46
C GLY A 78 14.55 -10.09 -0.41
N VAL A 79 13.92 -9.29 -1.27
CA VAL A 79 12.47 -9.15 -1.44
C VAL A 79 12.05 -9.85 -2.74
N ARG A 80 11.09 -10.76 -2.67
CA ARG A 80 10.71 -11.63 -3.80
C ARG A 80 9.20 -11.63 -4.08
N ILE A 81 8.48 -10.64 -3.56
CA ILE A 81 7.02 -10.60 -3.61
C ILE A 81 6.44 -10.34 -5.02
N TRP A 82 7.28 -9.95 -5.98
CA TRP A 82 6.90 -9.70 -7.37
C TRP A 82 7.40 -10.76 -8.36
N ASN A 83 8.15 -11.77 -7.89
CA ASN A 83 8.78 -12.76 -8.78
C ASN A 83 7.79 -13.55 -9.65
N GLU A 84 6.58 -13.80 -9.14
CA GLU A 84 5.57 -14.63 -9.82
C GLU A 84 4.96 -13.93 -11.05
N TRP A 85 5.08 -12.60 -11.13
CA TRP A 85 4.55 -11.80 -12.25
C TRP A 85 5.62 -11.34 -13.24
N ALA A 86 6.89 -11.41 -12.85
CA ALA A 86 8.00 -10.98 -13.70
C ALA A 86 8.22 -11.96 -14.86
N ASP A 87 8.59 -11.42 -16.02
CA ASP A 87 9.01 -12.22 -17.16
C ASP A 87 10.40 -12.84 -16.94
N GLU A 88 10.92 -13.53 -17.95
CA GLU A 88 12.23 -14.19 -17.90
C GLU A 88 13.42 -13.25 -17.71
N ASN A 89 13.23 -11.94 -18.00
CA ASN A 89 14.23 -10.90 -17.82
C ASN A 89 14.03 -10.14 -16.50
N GLY A 90 13.02 -10.50 -15.71
CA GLY A 90 12.66 -9.83 -14.47
C GLY A 90 11.82 -8.57 -14.64
N GLU A 91 11.25 -8.35 -15.84
CA GLU A 91 10.45 -7.16 -16.14
C GLU A 91 8.97 -7.37 -15.84
N LEU A 92 8.33 -6.29 -15.38
CA LEU A 92 6.89 -6.22 -15.05
C LEU A 92 6.11 -5.27 -15.96
N GLY A 93 6.81 -4.58 -16.86
CA GLY A 93 6.23 -3.49 -17.63
C GLY A 93 5.99 -2.22 -16.78
N PRO A 94 5.24 -1.23 -17.29
CA PRO A 94 5.12 0.08 -16.67
C PRO A 94 4.17 0.09 -15.46
N VAL A 95 4.46 -0.75 -14.44
CA VAL A 95 3.67 -0.85 -13.20
C VAL A 95 3.93 0.35 -12.29
N TYR A 96 3.24 0.45 -11.19
CA TYR A 96 3.22 1.49 -10.16
C TYR A 96 4.36 2.53 -10.20
N GLY A 97 5.60 2.11 -9.97
CA GLY A 97 6.76 3.00 -9.87
C GLY A 97 7.01 3.77 -11.15
N VAL A 98 6.88 3.14 -12.32
CA VAL A 98 7.01 3.80 -13.62
C VAL A 98 5.93 4.86 -13.79
N GLN A 99 4.66 4.53 -13.52
CA GLN A 99 3.57 5.49 -13.63
C GLN A 99 3.72 6.66 -12.65
N TRP A 100 4.20 6.40 -11.44
CA TRP A 100 4.42 7.45 -10.44
C TRP A 100 5.55 8.41 -10.80
N ARG A 101 6.64 7.89 -11.39
CA ARG A 101 7.88 8.63 -11.58
C ARG A 101 8.17 9.03 -13.03
N SER A 102 7.47 8.43 -13.99
CA SER A 102 7.77 8.62 -15.42
C SER A 102 6.52 8.39 -16.28
N TRP A 103 5.41 9.07 -15.93
CA TRP A 103 4.18 8.99 -16.71
C TRP A 103 4.40 9.60 -18.12
N PRO A 104 4.17 8.80 -19.20
CA PRO A 104 4.41 9.29 -20.55
C PRO A 104 3.35 10.31 -21.00
N THR A 105 3.78 11.34 -21.72
CA THR A 105 2.92 12.36 -22.31
C THR A 105 2.85 12.21 -23.83
N PRO A 106 1.83 12.76 -24.52
CA PRO A 106 1.67 12.62 -25.97
C PRO A 106 2.79 13.24 -26.82
N ASP A 107 3.54 14.18 -26.25
CA ASP A 107 4.69 14.85 -26.90
C ASP A 107 6.02 14.12 -26.66
N GLY A 108 5.98 12.96 -25.97
CA GLY A 108 7.15 12.11 -25.70
C GLY A 108 7.95 12.51 -24.47
N GLU A 109 7.48 13.49 -23.69
CA GLU A 109 8.04 13.83 -22.39
C GLU A 109 7.46 12.92 -21.29
N HIS A 110 7.93 13.09 -20.06
CA HIS A 110 7.48 12.31 -18.90
C HIS A 110 7.19 13.20 -17.71
N VAL A 111 6.16 12.87 -16.95
CA VAL A 111 5.77 13.53 -15.69
C VAL A 111 6.19 12.70 -14.50
N ASP A 112 6.94 13.28 -13.57
CA ASP A 112 7.22 12.72 -12.25
C ASP A 112 6.15 13.17 -11.26
N GLN A 113 5.06 12.41 -11.15
CA GLN A 113 3.93 12.74 -10.30
C GLN A 113 4.33 12.84 -8.81
N ILE A 114 5.29 12.03 -8.34
CA ILE A 114 5.74 12.04 -6.94
C ILE A 114 6.51 13.34 -6.64
N ALA A 115 7.41 13.75 -7.54
CA ALA A 115 8.16 15.00 -7.38
C ALA A 115 7.21 16.21 -7.40
N GLU A 116 6.26 16.24 -8.33
CA GLU A 116 5.25 17.31 -8.43
C GLU A 116 4.33 17.34 -7.19
N ALA A 117 3.94 16.17 -6.66
CA ALA A 117 3.13 16.09 -5.46
C ALA A 117 3.87 16.67 -4.24
N LEU A 118 5.16 16.33 -4.07
CA LEU A 118 5.98 16.86 -2.99
C LEU A 118 6.18 18.40 -3.12
N GLU A 119 6.43 18.87 -4.33
CA GLU A 119 6.59 20.31 -4.60
C GLU A 119 5.28 21.07 -4.34
N THR A 120 4.14 20.47 -4.70
CA THR A 120 2.81 21.01 -4.39
C THR A 120 2.59 21.12 -2.90
N LEU A 121 2.95 20.10 -2.11
CA LEU A 121 2.82 20.14 -0.65
C LEU A 121 3.62 21.28 -0.03
N LYS A 122 4.83 21.57 -0.56
CA LYS A 122 5.70 22.63 -0.06
C LYS A 122 5.20 24.04 -0.40
N ASN A 123 4.68 24.24 -1.62
CA ASN A 123 4.38 25.57 -2.14
C ASN A 123 2.90 25.91 -2.14
N ASN A 124 2.01 24.93 -2.19
CA ASN A 124 0.57 25.11 -2.22
C ASN A 124 -0.15 23.96 -1.50
N PRO A 125 0.00 23.84 -0.17
CA PRO A 125 -0.55 22.72 0.61
C PRO A 125 -2.08 22.63 0.56
N ASP A 126 -2.78 23.72 0.25
CA ASP A 126 -4.24 23.79 0.14
C ASP A 126 -4.75 23.26 -1.23
N SER A 127 -3.87 22.81 -2.12
CA SER A 127 -4.24 22.31 -3.44
C SER A 127 -5.10 21.06 -3.35
N ARG A 128 -6.25 21.08 -4.01
CA ARG A 128 -7.13 19.92 -4.21
C ARG A 128 -6.73 19.06 -5.41
N ARG A 129 -5.62 19.40 -6.09
CA ARG A 129 -5.09 18.71 -7.27
C ARG A 129 -3.87 17.84 -6.94
N ASN A 130 -3.55 17.68 -5.65
CA ASN A 130 -2.41 16.89 -5.21
C ASN A 130 -2.81 15.40 -5.17
N LEU A 131 -2.71 14.77 -6.33
CA LEU A 131 -3.13 13.40 -6.58
C LEU A 131 -2.10 12.69 -7.45
N VAL A 132 -1.82 11.43 -7.15
CA VAL A 132 -0.92 10.53 -7.91
C VAL A 132 -1.73 9.32 -8.39
N SER A 133 -1.65 9.01 -9.69
CA SER A 133 -2.34 7.88 -10.30
C SER A 133 -1.35 6.88 -10.89
N ALA A 134 -1.63 5.59 -10.68
CA ALA A 134 -0.96 4.49 -11.37
C ALA A 134 -1.82 3.90 -12.51
N TRP A 135 -3.09 4.34 -12.63
CA TRP A 135 -4.04 3.83 -13.61
C TRP A 135 -3.92 4.57 -14.94
N ASN A 136 -2.98 4.16 -15.77
CA ASN A 136 -2.79 4.68 -17.12
C ASN A 136 -3.51 3.79 -18.13
N VAL A 137 -4.70 4.22 -18.57
CA VAL A 137 -5.57 3.44 -19.47
C VAL A 137 -4.87 3.05 -20.78
N ALA A 138 -3.92 3.85 -21.24
CA ALA A 138 -3.18 3.58 -22.49
C ALA A 138 -2.07 2.53 -22.34
N GLU A 139 -1.77 2.09 -21.11
CA GLU A 139 -0.66 1.17 -20.83
C GLU A 139 -1.04 -0.05 -19.99
N LEU A 140 -2.32 -0.21 -19.64
CA LEU A 140 -2.76 -1.33 -18.78
C LEU A 140 -2.43 -2.70 -19.37
N ASP A 141 -2.50 -2.84 -20.68
CA ASP A 141 -2.21 -4.07 -21.41
C ASP A 141 -0.71 -4.43 -21.48
N LYS A 142 0.16 -3.47 -21.15
CA LYS A 142 1.62 -3.65 -21.09
C LYS A 142 2.10 -4.05 -19.68
N MET A 143 1.23 -4.01 -18.68
CA MET A 143 1.55 -4.30 -17.27
C MET A 143 1.35 -5.78 -16.97
N ALA A 144 2.33 -6.41 -16.33
CA ALA A 144 2.21 -7.79 -15.85
C ALA A 144 1.05 -7.94 -14.85
N LEU A 145 0.78 -6.89 -14.07
CA LEU A 145 -0.36 -6.79 -13.15
C LEU A 145 -0.93 -5.37 -13.17
N MET A 146 -2.20 -5.24 -13.55
CA MET A 146 -2.90 -3.94 -13.50
C MET A 146 -3.02 -3.43 -12.07
N PRO A 147 -2.76 -2.13 -11.80
CA PRO A 147 -2.74 -1.58 -10.45
C PRO A 147 -4.01 -1.87 -9.63
N CYS A 148 -3.86 -2.49 -8.48
CA CYS A 148 -4.93 -2.71 -7.50
C CYS A 148 -5.21 -1.44 -6.71
N HIS A 149 -4.19 -0.84 -6.08
CA HIS A 149 -4.24 0.48 -5.45
C HIS A 149 -3.86 1.53 -6.51
N LEU A 150 -4.88 2.10 -7.12
CA LEU A 150 -4.72 2.81 -8.40
C LEU A 150 -4.43 4.31 -8.28
N LEU A 151 -4.78 4.94 -7.17
CA LEU A 151 -4.50 6.35 -6.92
C LEU A 151 -4.46 6.67 -5.43
N PHE A 152 -3.74 7.74 -5.09
CA PHE A 152 -3.86 8.38 -3.79
C PHE A 152 -3.94 9.89 -3.92
N GLN A 153 -4.58 10.54 -2.95
CA GLN A 153 -4.71 11.99 -2.84
C GLN A 153 -4.15 12.46 -1.51
N LEU A 154 -3.44 13.58 -1.54
CA LEU A 154 -2.86 14.25 -0.38
C LEU A 154 -3.74 15.42 0.06
N TYR A 155 -3.85 15.61 1.37
CA TYR A 155 -4.65 16.67 1.97
C TYR A 155 -3.93 17.22 3.20
N VAL A 156 -3.83 18.53 3.30
CA VAL A 156 -3.22 19.22 4.45
C VAL A 156 -4.27 20.03 5.18
N ALA A 157 -4.33 19.86 6.49
CA ALA A 157 -5.12 20.68 7.39
C ALA A 157 -4.39 20.84 8.72
N ASP A 158 -4.41 22.04 9.29
CA ASP A 158 -3.79 22.35 10.58
C ASP A 158 -2.31 21.92 10.70
N GLY A 159 -1.56 22.02 9.59
CA GLY A 159 -0.16 21.61 9.51
C GLY A 159 0.08 20.11 9.46
N LYS A 160 -0.98 19.30 9.31
CA LYS A 160 -0.93 17.84 9.24
C LYS A 160 -1.25 17.33 7.84
N LEU A 161 -0.45 16.38 7.36
CA LEU A 161 -0.66 15.69 6.09
C LEU A 161 -1.47 14.41 6.30
N SER A 162 -2.61 14.31 5.63
CA SER A 162 -3.39 13.08 5.50
C SER A 162 -3.33 12.56 4.05
N MET A 163 -3.49 11.26 3.89
CA MET A 163 -3.54 10.61 2.58
C MET A 163 -4.77 9.72 2.46
N GLN A 164 -5.46 9.83 1.34
CA GLN A 164 -6.50 8.86 0.98
C GLN A 164 -6.02 8.04 -0.21
N VAL A 165 -6.04 6.70 -0.08
CA VAL A 165 -5.77 5.77 -1.18
C VAL A 165 -7.07 5.09 -1.63
N TYR A 166 -7.25 4.92 -2.94
CA TYR A 166 -8.30 4.08 -3.51
C TYR A 166 -7.70 2.80 -4.11
N GLN A 167 -8.19 1.67 -3.61
CA GLN A 167 -7.81 0.32 -4.04
C GLN A 167 -9.03 -0.37 -4.66
N ARG A 168 -9.05 -0.52 -6.00
CA ARG A 168 -10.18 -1.09 -6.75
C ARG A 168 -10.41 -2.58 -6.46
N SER A 169 -9.34 -3.31 -6.16
CA SER A 169 -9.32 -4.76 -5.92
C SER A 169 -8.48 -5.02 -4.68
N ALA A 170 -9.11 -5.51 -3.63
CA ALA A 170 -8.54 -5.57 -2.30
C ALA A 170 -8.61 -7.00 -1.73
N ASP A 171 -7.53 -7.77 -1.92
CA ASP A 171 -7.33 -9.02 -1.19
C ASP A 171 -7.16 -8.70 0.30
N MET A 172 -8.22 -8.94 1.04
CA MET A 172 -8.28 -8.57 2.46
C MET A 172 -7.29 -9.35 3.32
N PHE A 173 -6.92 -10.57 2.91
CA PHE A 173 -6.06 -11.39 3.74
C PHE A 173 -4.56 -11.14 3.49
N LEU A 174 -4.08 -11.17 2.26
CA LEU A 174 -2.65 -10.99 1.95
C LEU A 174 -2.31 -9.54 1.61
N GLY A 175 -3.06 -8.91 0.69
CA GLY A 175 -2.68 -7.62 0.11
C GLY A 175 -2.95 -6.42 1.01
N VAL A 176 -4.17 -6.28 1.55
CA VAL A 176 -4.60 -5.06 2.26
C VAL A 176 -3.73 -4.70 3.46
N PRO A 177 -3.32 -5.64 4.36
CA PRO A 177 -2.42 -5.30 5.47
C PRO A 177 -1.09 -4.72 5.00
N PHE A 178 -0.57 -5.23 3.89
CA PHE A 178 0.65 -4.80 3.27
C PHE A 178 0.50 -3.39 2.68
N ASN A 179 -0.58 -3.16 1.94
CA ASN A 179 -0.87 -1.87 1.30
C ASN A 179 -1.12 -0.76 2.34
N ILE A 180 -1.86 -1.03 3.43
CA ILE A 180 -2.07 -0.08 4.53
C ILE A 180 -0.72 0.37 5.11
N ALA A 181 0.17 -0.57 5.44
CA ALA A 181 1.49 -0.24 5.99
C ALA A 181 2.35 0.55 4.99
N SER A 182 2.30 0.20 3.69
CA SER A 182 3.03 0.89 2.63
C SER A 182 2.59 2.35 2.49
N TYR A 183 1.28 2.60 2.41
CA TYR A 183 0.76 3.97 2.27
C TYR A 183 0.87 4.78 3.57
N ALA A 184 0.80 4.15 4.75
CA ALA A 184 1.14 4.81 6.01
C ALA A 184 2.60 5.29 6.02
N LEU A 185 3.54 4.42 5.61
CA LEU A 185 4.95 4.78 5.49
C LEU A 185 5.16 5.93 4.49
N LEU A 186 4.54 5.85 3.32
CA LEU A 186 4.62 6.90 2.29
C LEU A 186 4.08 8.23 2.82
N THR A 187 2.99 8.23 3.61
CA THR A 187 2.45 9.45 4.24
C THR A 187 3.46 10.07 5.20
N HIS A 188 4.11 9.28 6.05
CA HIS A 188 5.17 9.77 6.94
C HIS A 188 6.35 10.35 6.16
N MET A 189 6.78 9.70 5.07
CA MET A 189 7.89 10.17 4.23
C MET A 189 7.55 11.52 3.57
N PHE A 190 6.38 11.65 2.98
CA PHE A 190 5.91 12.93 2.41
C PHE A 190 5.82 14.03 3.48
N ALA A 191 5.20 13.75 4.63
CA ALA A 191 5.06 14.71 5.71
C ALA A 191 6.43 15.23 6.18
N GLN A 192 7.38 14.31 6.44
CA GLN A 192 8.72 14.65 6.89
C GLN A 192 9.48 15.50 5.86
N GLN A 193 9.35 15.19 4.56
CA GLN A 193 10.03 15.93 3.49
C GLN A 193 9.38 17.28 3.19
N ALA A 194 8.09 17.41 3.42
CA ALA A 194 7.37 18.68 3.28
C ALA A 194 7.44 19.57 4.55
N GLY A 195 7.98 19.06 5.66
CA GLY A 195 8.02 19.78 6.94
C GLY A 195 6.65 19.86 7.64
N LEU A 196 5.78 18.87 7.41
CA LEU A 196 4.46 18.73 8.00
C LEU A 196 4.44 17.65 9.07
N GLU A 197 3.47 17.72 9.99
CA GLU A 197 3.12 16.60 10.87
C GLU A 197 2.28 15.58 10.09
N VAL A 198 2.21 14.34 10.57
CA VAL A 198 1.30 13.34 10.00
C VAL A 198 -0.11 13.50 10.56
N GLY A 199 -1.11 13.30 9.71
CA GLY A 199 -2.52 13.22 10.05
C GLY A 199 -3.03 11.78 9.92
N GLU A 200 -4.00 11.56 9.04
CA GLU A 200 -4.66 10.26 8.86
C GLU A 200 -4.22 9.57 7.57
N LEU A 201 -4.22 8.23 7.60
CA LEU A 201 -4.36 7.40 6.41
C LEU A 201 -5.83 6.98 6.26
N ILE A 202 -6.44 7.30 5.13
CA ILE A 202 -7.77 6.86 4.75
C ILE A 202 -7.60 5.82 3.64
N TRP A 203 -7.87 4.55 3.95
CA TRP A 203 -7.88 3.50 2.95
C TRP A 203 -9.32 3.25 2.47
N THR A 204 -9.52 3.29 1.15
CA THR A 204 -10.83 3.08 0.50
C THR A 204 -10.71 1.90 -0.46
N GLY A 205 -11.45 0.83 -0.17
CA GLY A 205 -11.53 -0.37 -1.01
C GLY A 205 -12.78 -0.36 -1.89
N GLY A 206 -12.62 -0.73 -3.15
CA GLY A 206 -13.70 -1.03 -4.09
C GLY A 206 -14.24 -2.44 -3.85
N ASP A 207 -13.75 -3.43 -4.58
CA ASP A 207 -14.04 -4.86 -4.34
C ASP A 207 -13.13 -5.38 -3.22
N CYS A 208 -13.67 -5.44 -2.00
CA CYS A 208 -12.98 -5.96 -0.82
C CYS A 208 -13.32 -7.44 -0.69
N HIS A 209 -12.36 -8.33 -0.90
CA HIS A 209 -12.63 -9.75 -1.00
C HIS A 209 -11.68 -10.64 -0.18
N ILE A 210 -12.20 -11.80 0.18
CA ILE A 210 -11.45 -12.93 0.74
C ILE A 210 -11.54 -14.07 -0.27
N TYR A 211 -10.41 -14.59 -0.72
CA TYR A 211 -10.38 -15.80 -1.55
C TYR A 211 -10.89 -17.01 -0.79
N ASN A 212 -11.59 -17.92 -1.47
CA ASN A 212 -12.22 -19.07 -0.82
C ASN A 212 -11.19 -20.00 -0.13
N ASN A 213 -9.98 -20.09 -0.66
CA ASN A 213 -8.87 -20.84 -0.07
C ASN A 213 -8.23 -20.16 1.15
N HIS A 214 -8.64 -18.92 1.50
CA HIS A 214 -8.16 -18.19 2.66
C HIS A 214 -9.18 -18.13 3.83
N LEU A 215 -10.36 -18.71 3.69
CA LEU A 215 -11.43 -18.60 4.69
C LEU A 215 -11.05 -19.13 6.07
N ASP A 216 -10.30 -20.22 6.14
CA ASP A 216 -9.87 -20.80 7.41
C ASP A 216 -8.77 -19.97 8.06
N GLN A 217 -7.85 -19.43 7.28
CA GLN A 217 -6.81 -18.50 7.73
C GLN A 217 -7.42 -17.20 8.28
N VAL A 218 -8.46 -16.69 7.63
CA VAL A 218 -9.20 -15.52 8.11
C VAL A 218 -9.89 -15.81 9.45
N ARG A 219 -10.53 -16.96 9.60
CA ARG A 219 -11.14 -17.36 10.89
C ARG A 219 -10.09 -17.50 11.98
N GLU A 220 -8.94 -18.09 11.68
CA GLU A 220 -7.81 -18.17 12.61
C GLU A 220 -7.35 -16.77 13.01
N GLN A 221 -7.14 -15.87 12.05
CA GLN A 221 -6.71 -14.50 12.31
C GLN A 221 -7.71 -13.75 13.20
N LEU A 222 -9.00 -13.84 12.92
CA LEU A 222 -10.07 -13.19 13.67
C LEU A 222 -10.30 -13.79 15.07
N SER A 223 -9.77 -14.98 15.37
CA SER A 223 -9.77 -15.57 16.71
C SER A 223 -8.69 -15.00 17.62
N ARG A 224 -7.72 -14.28 17.07
CA ARG A 224 -6.59 -13.71 17.82
C ARG A 224 -6.93 -12.32 18.34
N ALA A 225 -6.61 -12.06 19.60
CA ALA A 225 -6.79 -10.73 20.19
C ALA A 225 -5.80 -9.73 19.55
N PRO A 226 -6.26 -8.57 19.04
CA PRO A 226 -5.37 -7.51 18.57
C PRO A 226 -4.44 -7.04 19.69
N ARG A 227 -3.23 -6.62 19.32
CA ARG A 227 -2.25 -5.99 20.20
C ARG A 227 -2.05 -4.53 19.76
N GLU A 228 -1.37 -3.74 20.57
CA GLU A 228 -1.08 -2.35 20.23
C GLU A 228 -0.23 -2.26 18.94
N TYR A 229 -0.55 -1.28 18.10
CA TYR A 229 0.25 -0.98 16.93
C TYR A 229 1.61 -0.43 17.34
N PRO A 230 2.68 -0.74 16.57
CA PRO A 230 4.01 -0.21 16.82
C PRO A 230 4.10 1.30 16.52
N GLN A 231 5.25 1.88 16.86
CA GLN A 231 5.64 3.21 16.46
C GLN A 231 6.62 3.15 15.27
N LEU A 232 6.47 4.09 14.33
CA LEU A 232 7.44 4.27 13.26
C LEU A 232 8.52 5.25 13.71
N LYS A 233 9.80 4.86 13.55
CA LYS A 233 10.93 5.78 13.58
C LYS A 233 11.44 5.96 12.16
N LEU A 234 11.42 7.17 11.68
CA LEU A 234 11.86 7.55 10.34
C LEU A 234 12.99 8.57 10.45
N ARG A 235 14.21 8.16 10.10
CA ARG A 235 15.36 9.07 10.00
C ARG A 235 15.23 9.89 8.71
N LYS A 236 15.34 11.21 8.81
CA LYS A 236 15.18 12.08 7.65
C LYS A 236 16.30 11.87 6.64
N ALA A 237 15.95 11.47 5.42
CA ALA A 237 16.84 11.41 4.28
C ALA A 237 17.01 12.79 3.61
N ALA A 238 17.99 12.91 2.71
CA ALA A 238 18.25 14.15 1.98
C ALA A 238 17.07 14.56 1.07
N SER A 239 16.39 13.56 0.46
CA SER A 239 15.16 13.75 -0.31
C SER A 239 14.21 12.58 -0.10
N LEU A 240 12.99 12.67 -0.67
CA LEU A 240 12.00 11.59 -0.68
C LEU A 240 12.53 10.31 -1.38
N PHE A 241 13.47 10.48 -2.29
CA PHE A 241 14.02 9.40 -3.11
C PHE A 241 15.31 8.77 -2.55
N ASP A 242 15.84 9.33 -1.46
CA ASP A 242 17.10 8.90 -0.85
C ASP A 242 16.91 8.02 0.40
N TYR A 243 15.66 7.72 0.80
CA TYR A 243 15.42 6.81 1.90
C TYR A 243 15.94 5.42 1.59
N THR A 244 16.49 4.79 2.62
CA THR A 244 16.99 3.42 2.60
C THR A 244 16.33 2.57 3.68
N PHE A 245 16.57 1.27 3.67
CA PHE A 245 16.09 0.38 4.75
C PHE A 245 16.58 0.82 6.14
N ASP A 246 17.78 1.40 6.24
CA ASP A 246 18.39 1.83 7.50
C ASP A 246 17.73 3.09 8.09
N ASP A 247 16.92 3.79 7.32
CA ASP A 247 16.21 5.00 7.76
C ASP A 247 14.83 4.69 8.37
N ILE A 248 14.38 3.42 8.29
CA ILE A 248 13.01 3.01 8.56
C ILE A 248 12.99 1.91 9.61
N GLU A 249 12.55 2.22 10.82
CA GLU A 249 12.46 1.27 11.94
C GLU A 249 11.03 1.26 12.52
N VAL A 250 10.48 0.08 12.82
CA VAL A 250 9.27 -0.07 13.64
C VAL A 250 9.64 -0.53 15.04
N VAL A 251 9.16 0.17 16.06
CA VAL A 251 9.48 -0.07 17.46
C VAL A 251 8.24 -0.56 18.20
N GLY A 252 8.40 -1.62 18.98
CA GLY A 252 7.30 -2.20 19.75
C GLY A 252 6.38 -3.11 18.93
N TYR A 253 6.84 -3.61 17.76
CA TYR A 253 6.05 -4.53 16.95
C TYR A 253 6.04 -5.94 17.57
N ASP A 254 4.93 -6.29 18.21
CA ASP A 254 4.68 -7.59 18.86
C ASP A 254 3.47 -8.30 18.22
N PRO A 255 3.59 -8.82 16.98
CA PRO A 255 2.49 -9.48 16.31
C PRO A 255 2.32 -10.94 16.76
N HIS A 256 1.12 -11.49 16.54
CA HIS A 256 0.94 -12.92 16.50
C HIS A 256 1.74 -13.55 15.34
N PRO A 257 2.04 -14.85 15.40
CA PRO A 257 2.77 -15.54 14.34
C PRO A 257 2.13 -15.39 12.97
N THR A 258 2.94 -15.50 11.92
CA THR A 258 2.47 -15.53 10.52
C THR A 258 1.45 -16.64 10.31
N ILE A 259 0.40 -16.35 9.55
CA ILE A 259 -0.52 -17.35 9.00
C ILE A 259 -0.17 -17.49 7.52
N LYS A 260 0.22 -18.70 7.11
CA LYS A 260 0.59 -18.98 5.71
C LYS A 260 -0.64 -19.13 4.85
N ALA A 261 -0.60 -18.60 3.65
CA ALA A 261 -1.60 -18.80 2.61
C ALA A 261 -0.93 -18.75 1.23
N GLU A 262 -1.55 -19.42 0.26
CA GLU A 262 -1.11 -19.39 -1.13
C GLU A 262 -1.61 -18.13 -1.82
N VAL A 263 -0.79 -17.55 -2.70
CA VAL A 263 -1.19 -16.41 -3.52
C VAL A 263 -2.12 -16.93 -4.64
N SER A 264 -3.25 -16.27 -4.85
CA SER A 264 -4.13 -16.57 -5.98
C SER A 264 -3.68 -15.77 -7.20
N VAL A 265 -3.13 -16.41 -8.21
CA VAL A 265 -2.52 -15.84 -9.44
C VAL A 265 -3.31 -16.18 -10.69
#